data_436399fd14fd6a9bd08cd4599d1be9de
#
_entry.id   436399fd14fd6a9bd08cd4599d1be9de
#
_cell.length_a   1.000
_cell.length_b   1.000
_cell.length_c   1.000
_cell.angle_alpha   90.00
_cell.angle_beta   90.00
_cell.angle_gamma   90.00
#
_symmetry.space_group_name_H-M   'P 1'
#
loop_
_entity.id
_entity.type
_entity.pdbx_description
1 polymer ?
#
loop_
_entity_poly.entity_id
_entity_poly.type
_entity_poly.pdbx_seq_one_letter_code
_entity_poly.pdbx_strand_id
1 'polypeptide(L)' 'MKLATHIRPLSYFKAHASEVVRQLGEEGTSMVITLNGEAKAVVQDIHSYEQTQQTLAL' A
#
# COMPACT_ATOMS: atom_id res chain seq x y z
N MET A 1 1.96 -6.32 17.62
CA MET A 1 1.42 -5.58 16.50
C MET A 1 1.56 -6.35 15.20
N LYS A 2 0.56 -6.27 14.41
CA LYS A 2 0.56 -7.01 13.17
C LYS A 2 0.89 -6.11 11.98
N LEU A 3 1.84 -6.53 11.18
CA LEU A 3 2.15 -5.81 9.96
C LEU A 3 1.21 -6.24 8.86
N ALA A 4 0.40 -5.31 8.41
CA ALA A 4 -0.56 -5.56 7.33
C ALA A 4 -0.02 -4.97 6.03
N THR A 5 1.25 -5.23 5.75
CA THR A 5 1.92 -4.66 4.60
C THR A 5 2.43 -5.76 3.69
N HIS A 6 2.12 -5.65 2.43
CA HIS A 6 2.60 -6.55 1.40
C HIS A 6 3.77 -5.90 0.68
N ILE A 7 4.75 -6.71 0.31
CA ILE A 7 5.92 -6.21 -0.42
C ILE A 7 5.95 -6.92 -1.77
N ARG A 8 5.86 -6.16 -2.84
CA ARG A 8 5.82 -6.72 -4.19
C ARG A 8 6.63 -5.86 -5.15
N PRO A 9 7.18 -6.46 -6.21
CA PRO A 9 7.88 -5.67 -7.22
C PRO A 9 6.89 -4.86 -8.05
N LEU A 10 7.40 -3.80 -8.68
CA LEU A 10 6.58 -2.93 -9.51
C LEU A 10 5.88 -3.71 -10.62
N SER A 11 6.55 -4.70 -11.20
CA SER A 11 5.95 -5.48 -12.27
C SER A 11 4.67 -6.19 -11.82
N TYR A 12 4.65 -6.68 -10.58
CA TYR A 12 3.46 -7.29 -10.03
C TYR A 12 2.33 -6.27 -9.93
N PHE A 13 2.63 -5.09 -9.40
CA PHE A 13 1.63 -4.05 -9.25
C PHE A 13 1.06 -3.63 -10.61
N LYS A 14 1.93 -3.47 -11.61
CA LYS A 14 1.47 -3.09 -12.94
C LYS A 14 0.51 -4.12 -13.54
N ALA A 15 0.79 -5.38 -13.29
CA ALA A 15 -0.03 -6.47 -13.85
C ALA A 15 -1.37 -6.61 -13.12
N HIS A 16 -1.44 -6.22 -11.85
CA HIS A 16 -2.60 -6.49 -11.02
C HIS A 16 -3.13 -5.25 -10.31
N ALA A 17 -2.92 -4.08 -10.88
CA ALA A 17 -3.20 -2.82 -10.18
C ALA A 17 -4.63 -2.72 -9.65
N SER A 18 -5.62 -3.03 -10.49
CA SER A 18 -7.02 -2.91 -10.07
C SER A 18 -7.35 -3.82 -8.92
N GLU A 19 -6.87 -5.05 -9.02
CA GLU A 19 -7.07 -6.07 -7.99
C GLU A 19 -6.43 -5.66 -6.68
N VAL A 20 -5.20 -5.15 -6.76
CA VAL A 20 -4.43 -4.74 -5.60
C VAL A 20 -5.14 -3.59 -4.89
N VAL A 21 -5.57 -2.57 -5.64
CA VAL A 21 -6.23 -1.43 -5.04
C VAL A 21 -7.51 -1.85 -4.33
N ARG A 22 -8.28 -2.73 -4.95
CA ARG A 22 -9.51 -3.21 -4.32
C ARG A 22 -9.21 -3.98 -3.04
N GLN A 23 -8.22 -4.87 -3.10
CA GLN A 23 -7.85 -5.68 -1.95
C GLN A 23 -7.36 -4.84 -0.78
N LEU A 24 -6.54 -3.84 -1.07
CA LEU A 24 -6.06 -2.94 -0.02
C LEU A 24 -7.21 -2.21 0.64
N GLY A 25 -8.20 -1.81 -0.16
CA GLY A 25 -9.36 -1.13 0.38
C GLY A 25 -10.19 -2.03 1.28
N GLU A 26 -10.35 -3.29 0.90
CA GLU A 26 -11.13 -4.23 1.68
C GLU A 26 -10.43 -4.61 2.98
N GLU A 27 -9.12 -4.73 2.94
CA GLU A 27 -8.36 -5.20 4.09
C GLU A 27 -7.81 -4.07 4.96
N GLY A 28 -7.82 -2.86 4.44
CA GLY A 28 -7.23 -1.74 5.17
C GLY A 28 -5.73 -1.86 5.31
N THR A 29 -5.07 -2.43 4.32
CA THR A 29 -3.64 -2.66 4.35
C THR A 29 -2.93 -1.78 3.34
N SER A 30 -1.60 -1.89 3.30
CA SER A 30 -0.80 -1.15 2.33
C SER A 30 0.15 -2.11 1.62
N MET A 31 0.75 -1.62 0.53
CA MET A 31 1.70 -2.41 -0.24
C MET A 31 2.94 -1.58 -0.51
N VAL A 32 4.09 -2.17 -0.26
CA VAL A 32 5.37 -1.55 -0.60
C VAL A 32 5.76 -2.03 -2.00
N ILE A 33 6.07 -1.09 -2.86
CA ILE A 33 6.48 -1.38 -4.24
C ILE A 33 7.98 -1.31 -4.31
N THR A 34 8.59 -2.36 -4.81
CA THR A 34 10.05 -2.38 -4.96
C THR A 34 10.43 -2.26 -6.44
N LEU A 35 11.60 -1.73 -6.66
CA LEU A 35 12.20 -1.64 -7.98
C LEU A 35 13.66 -2.03 -7.83
N ASN A 36 14.08 -3.06 -8.59
CA ASN A 36 15.43 -3.59 -8.48
C ASN A 36 15.78 -3.96 -7.04
N GLY A 37 14.82 -4.52 -6.32
CA GLY A 37 15.05 -4.98 -4.96
C GLY A 37 15.00 -3.91 -3.89
N GLU A 38 14.75 -2.66 -4.27
CA GLU A 38 14.69 -1.55 -3.31
C GLU A 38 13.26 -1.04 -3.18
N ALA A 39 12.85 -0.74 -1.96
CA ALA A 39 11.55 -0.14 -1.72
C ALA A 39 11.54 1.28 -2.26
N LYS A 40 10.60 1.60 -3.15
CA LYS A 40 10.55 2.90 -3.80
C LYS A 40 9.24 3.64 -3.56
N ALA A 41 8.17 2.92 -3.27
CA ALA A 41 6.87 3.56 -3.14
C ALA A 41 5.98 2.75 -2.23
N VAL A 42 4.93 3.40 -1.73
CA VAL A 42 3.91 2.74 -0.92
C VAL A 42 2.56 3.03 -1.55
N VAL A 43 1.75 1.98 -1.71
CA VAL A 43 0.36 2.13 -2.13
C VAL A 43 -0.50 1.87 -0.90
N GLN A 44 -1.38 2.78 -0.60
CA GLN A 44 -2.14 2.76 0.64
C GLN A 44 -3.61 3.00 0.36
N ASP A 45 -4.48 2.30 1.09
CA ASP A 45 -5.90 2.56 1.02
C ASP A 45 -6.17 4.02 1.44
N ILE A 46 -7.10 4.67 0.75
CA ILE A 46 -7.35 6.10 1.00
C ILE A 46 -7.80 6.37 2.44
N HIS A 47 -8.58 5.47 3.00
CA HIS A 47 -9.03 5.65 4.38
C HIS A 47 -7.87 5.58 5.37
N SER A 48 -6.96 4.64 5.15
CA SER A 48 -5.76 4.54 6.00
C SER A 48 -4.89 5.78 5.86
N TYR A 49 -4.75 6.27 4.64
CA TYR A 49 -3.98 7.47 4.38
C TYR A 49 -4.57 8.67 5.09
N GLU A 50 -5.89 8.83 5.01
CA GLU A 50 -6.57 9.95 5.64
C GLU A 50 -6.42 9.91 7.15
N GLN A 51 -6.53 8.73 7.75
CA GLN A 51 -6.34 8.59 9.18
C GLN A 51 -4.94 9.01 9.60
N THR A 52 -3.95 8.61 8.82
CA THR A 52 -2.57 8.98 9.10
C THR A 52 -2.40 10.49 9.01
N GLN A 53 -2.98 11.12 8.00
CA GLN A 53 -2.88 12.56 7.83
C GLN A 53 -3.56 13.31 8.97
N GLN A 54 -4.73 12.84 9.38
CA GLN A 54 -5.44 13.46 10.50
C GLN A 54 -4.63 13.39 11.78
N THR A 55 -4.00 12.26 12.01
CA THR A 55 -3.17 12.08 13.18
C THR A 55 -1.99 13.05 13.16
N LEU A 56 -1.39 13.22 12.01
CA LEU A 56 -0.23 14.10 11.88
C LEU A 56 -0.60 15.57 11.86
N ALA A 57 -1.84 15.88 11.56
CA ALA A 57 -2.29 17.26 11.45
C ALA A 57 -2.61 17.91 12.80
N LEU A 58 -2.54 17.15 13.85
CA LEU A 58 -2.81 17.68 15.20
C LEU A 58 -1.70 18.61 15.73
#